data_d36c00906108c4676f92dae24aad6a6a
#
_entry.id   d36c00906108c4676f92dae24aad6a6a
#
_cell.length_a   1.000
_cell.length_b   1.000
_cell.length_c   1.000
_cell.angle_alpha   90.00
_cell.angle_beta   90.00
_cell.angle_gamma   90.00
#
_symmetry.space_group_name_H-M   'P 1'
#
loop_
_entity.id
_entity.type
_entity.pdbx_description
1 polymer ?
#
loop_
_entity_poly.entity_id
_entity_poly.type
_entity_poly.pdbx_seq_one_letter_code
_entity_poly.pdbx_strand_id
1 'polypeptide(L)'
;LGGLAAVYSLYSSHLPATCIFSICGSFWYPDFTEFCREHDLIQSQSLIYLQNGQTEGANHSNRLSKAPIYARNLHDLISEKVPSTYCTFDAYGHHEALKERYHYFCDWLRDEWKLK
;
A
#
# COMPACT_ATOMS: atom_id res chain seq x y z
N LEU A 1 9.39 -2.80 4.05
CA LEU A 1 8.89 -2.42 5.38
C LEU A 1 8.38 -0.98 5.45
N GLY A 2 8.92 -0.08 4.64
CA GLY A 2 8.47 1.31 4.63
C GLY A 2 6.98 1.46 4.30
N GLY A 3 6.50 0.71 3.31
CA GLY A 3 5.08 0.73 2.95
C GLY A 3 4.19 0.17 4.05
N LEU A 4 4.65 -0.89 4.72
CA LEU A 4 3.95 -1.46 5.87
C LEU A 4 3.82 -0.42 6.99
N ALA A 5 4.90 0.27 7.30
CA ALA A 5 4.90 1.30 8.33
C ALA A 5 3.99 2.47 7.97
N ALA A 6 3.96 2.86 6.70
CA ALA A 6 3.10 3.94 6.22
C ALA A 6 1.62 3.59 6.43
N VAL A 7 1.21 2.39 6.05
CA VAL A 7 -0.18 1.95 6.26
C VAL A 7 -0.49 1.82 7.75
N TYR A 8 0.45 1.25 8.52
CA TYR A 8 0.28 1.12 9.97
C TYR A 8 0.05 2.47 10.64
N SER A 9 0.68 3.54 10.13
CA SER A 9 0.53 4.88 10.69
C SER A 9 -0.91 5.39 10.62
N LEU A 10 -1.71 4.91 9.67
CA LEU A 10 -3.12 5.28 9.58
C LEU A 10 -3.92 4.78 10.78
N TYR A 11 -3.44 3.73 11.44
CA TYR A 11 -4.09 3.12 12.60
C TYR A 11 -3.49 3.58 13.92
N SER A 12 -2.26 4.06 13.92
CA SER A 12 -1.49 4.24 15.16
C SER A 12 -1.04 5.68 15.42
N SER A 13 -1.00 6.55 14.43
CA SER A 13 -0.45 7.89 14.58
C SER A 13 -1.54 8.95 14.62
N HIS A 14 -1.44 9.86 15.59
CA HIS A 14 -2.30 11.03 15.67
C HIS A 14 -1.75 12.23 14.89
N LEU A 15 -0.55 12.09 14.32
CA LEU A 15 0.03 13.15 13.48
C LEU A 15 -0.64 13.11 12.11
N PRO A 16 -1.26 14.20 11.67
CA PRO A 16 -1.94 14.20 10.38
C PRO A 16 -0.95 14.06 9.23
N ALA A 17 -1.32 13.24 8.24
CA ALA A 17 -0.55 13.10 7.02
C ALA A 17 -1.46 13.45 5.84
N THR A 18 -0.95 14.26 4.93
CA THR A 18 -1.70 14.61 3.71
C THR A 18 -1.76 13.44 2.75
N CYS A 19 -0.67 12.69 2.65
CA CYS A 19 -0.57 11.55 1.75
C CYS A 19 0.21 10.41 2.41
N ILE A 20 -0.31 9.21 2.26
CA ILE A 20 0.38 7.97 2.61
C ILE A 20 0.55 7.18 1.33
N PHE A 21 1.76 6.71 1.07
CA PHE A 21 1.96 5.84 -0.09
C PHE A 21 2.80 4.63 0.27
N SER A 22 2.54 3.55 -0.44
CA SER A 22 3.28 2.30 -0.31
C SER A 22 3.63 1.80 -1.71
N ILE A 23 4.92 1.61 -1.94
CA ILE A 23 5.43 0.95 -3.15
C ILE A 23 6.06 -0.35 -2.70
N CYS A 24 5.46 -1.46 -3.10
CA CYS A 24 5.87 -2.81 -2.71
C CYS A 24 5.90 -3.03 -1.19
N GLY A 25 4.84 -2.58 -0.49
CA GLY A 25 4.72 -2.78 0.94
C GLY A 25 4.70 -4.26 1.32
N SER A 26 5.31 -4.58 2.46
CA SER A 26 5.46 -5.95 2.96
C SER A 26 4.18 -6.44 3.66
N PHE A 27 3.06 -6.43 2.97
CA PHE A 27 1.75 -6.75 3.54
C PHE A 27 1.56 -8.23 3.83
N TRP A 28 2.55 -9.06 3.45
CA TRP A 28 2.65 -10.46 3.85
C TRP A 28 3.06 -10.62 5.32
N TYR A 29 3.43 -9.53 6.00
CA TYR A 29 3.85 -9.58 7.41
C TYR A 29 2.75 -10.26 8.25
N PRO A 30 3.14 -11.17 9.18
CA PRO A 30 2.16 -11.95 9.93
C PRO A 30 1.10 -11.09 10.61
N ASP A 31 -0.16 -11.49 10.40
CA ASP A 31 -1.35 -10.92 11.06
C ASP A 31 -1.63 -9.45 10.75
N PHE A 32 -0.91 -8.84 9.79
CA PHE A 32 -1.11 -7.42 9.51
C PHE A 32 -2.47 -7.12 8.89
N THR A 33 -2.91 -7.93 7.92
CA THR A 33 -4.21 -7.74 7.28
C THR A 33 -5.34 -7.91 8.29
N GLU A 34 -5.23 -8.90 9.18
CA GLU A 34 -6.20 -9.11 10.26
C GLU A 34 -6.23 -7.92 11.21
N PHE A 35 -5.06 -7.40 11.57
CA PHE A 35 -4.98 -6.19 12.40
C PHE A 35 -5.73 -5.03 11.75
N CYS A 36 -5.51 -4.81 10.46
CA CYS A 36 -6.18 -3.73 9.73
C CYS A 36 -7.69 -3.95 9.65
N ARG A 37 -8.13 -5.21 9.55
CA ARG A 37 -9.56 -5.53 9.50
C ARG A 37 -10.25 -5.28 10.84
N GLU A 38 -9.56 -5.57 11.94
CA GLU A 38 -10.12 -5.51 13.28
C GLU A 38 -10.07 -4.14 13.93
N HIS A 39 -9.30 -3.22 13.37
CA HIS A 39 -9.10 -1.88 13.95
C HIS A 39 -9.64 -0.80 13.04
N ASP A 40 -10.04 0.32 13.61
CA ASP A 40 -10.48 1.48 12.86
C ASP A 40 -9.29 2.40 12.54
N LEU A 41 -9.37 3.05 11.39
CA LEU A 41 -8.36 4.04 11.02
C LEU A 41 -8.50 5.28 11.92
N ILE A 42 -7.38 5.74 12.44
CA ILE A 42 -7.32 7.06 13.11
C ILE A 42 -7.34 8.17 12.07
N GLN A 43 -6.66 7.93 10.94
CA GLN A 43 -6.56 8.92 9.85
C GLN A 43 -7.26 8.39 8.61
N SER A 44 -8.40 8.97 8.28
CA SER A 44 -9.19 8.59 7.10
C SER A 44 -9.26 9.70 6.04
N GLN A 45 -8.56 10.81 6.26
CA GLN A 45 -8.58 11.95 5.35
C GLN A 45 -7.34 12.05 4.47
N SER A 46 -6.37 11.18 4.64
CA SER A 46 -5.16 11.15 3.83
C SER A 46 -5.45 10.66 2.41
N LEU A 47 -4.70 11.20 1.45
CA LEU A 47 -4.60 10.55 0.15
C LEU A 47 -3.81 9.26 0.34
N ILE A 48 -4.29 8.16 -0.23
CA ILE A 48 -3.65 6.85 -0.07
C ILE A 48 -3.36 6.26 -1.45
N TYR A 49 -2.11 5.87 -1.65
CA TYR A 49 -1.63 5.25 -2.88
C TYR A 49 -0.96 3.92 -2.52
N LEU A 50 -1.48 2.82 -3.04
CA LEU A 50 -0.94 1.48 -2.79
C LEU A 50 -0.54 0.84 -4.11
N GLN A 51 0.73 0.45 -4.22
CA GLN A 51 1.29 -0.21 -5.39
C GLN A 51 2.04 -1.46 -4.96
N ASN A 52 1.77 -2.58 -5.61
CA ASN A 52 2.53 -3.82 -5.43
C ASN A 52 2.76 -4.49 -6.78
N GLY A 53 3.73 -5.41 -6.83
CA GLY A 53 4.05 -6.18 -8.02
C GLY A 53 3.41 -7.55 -7.99
N GLN A 54 2.94 -8.02 -9.14
CA GLN A 54 2.28 -9.32 -9.25
C GLN A 54 3.24 -10.50 -9.08
N THR A 55 4.54 -10.28 -9.27
CA THR A 55 5.55 -11.32 -9.15
C THR A 55 6.44 -11.17 -7.91
N GLU A 56 6.04 -10.34 -6.95
CA GLU A 56 6.77 -10.23 -5.69
C GLU A 56 6.85 -11.59 -5.01
N GLY A 57 8.03 -11.96 -4.56
CA GLY A 57 8.24 -13.21 -3.85
C GLY A 57 8.19 -14.47 -4.70
N ALA A 58 8.15 -14.35 -6.04
CA ALA A 58 7.99 -15.48 -6.93
C ALA A 58 9.10 -16.54 -6.80
N ASN A 59 10.30 -16.12 -6.37
CA ASN A 59 11.44 -17.03 -6.20
C ASN A 59 11.56 -17.61 -4.78
N HIS A 60 10.57 -17.37 -3.93
CA HIS A 60 10.55 -17.84 -2.55
C HIS A 60 9.52 -18.94 -2.37
N SER A 61 9.79 -19.90 -1.48
CA SER A 61 8.89 -21.02 -1.20
C SER A 61 8.14 -20.85 0.13
N ASN A 62 8.42 -19.78 0.85
CA ASN A 62 7.79 -19.51 2.15
C ASN A 62 6.65 -18.49 1.98
N ARG A 63 6.30 -17.82 3.08
CA ARG A 63 5.24 -16.82 3.12
C ARG A 63 5.38 -15.72 2.05
N LEU A 64 6.62 -15.38 1.68
CA LEU A 64 6.90 -14.38 0.65
C LEU A 64 6.34 -14.76 -0.73
N SER A 65 6.21 -16.06 -1.02
CA SER A 65 5.64 -16.51 -2.29
C SER A 65 4.18 -16.05 -2.48
N LYS A 66 3.51 -15.73 -1.40
CA LYS A 66 2.11 -15.28 -1.41
C LYS A 66 1.97 -13.77 -1.24
N ALA A 67 3.08 -13.03 -1.34
CA ALA A 67 3.06 -11.58 -1.16
C ALA A 67 2.02 -10.88 -2.03
N PRO A 68 1.83 -11.23 -3.32
CA PRO A 68 0.79 -10.58 -4.12
C PRO A 68 -0.63 -10.82 -3.61
N ILE A 69 -0.89 -11.98 -3.04
CA ILE A 69 -2.21 -12.30 -2.48
C ILE A 69 -2.48 -11.44 -1.25
N TYR A 70 -1.52 -11.35 -0.35
CA TYR A 70 -1.64 -10.50 0.84
C TYR A 70 -1.79 -9.03 0.46
N ALA A 71 -1.02 -8.58 -0.55
CA ALA A 71 -1.11 -7.21 -1.02
C ALA A 71 -2.49 -6.89 -1.58
N ARG A 72 -3.06 -7.78 -2.39
CA ARG A 72 -4.39 -7.58 -2.95
C ARG A 72 -5.45 -7.51 -1.86
N ASN A 73 -5.38 -8.41 -0.89
CA ASN A 73 -6.32 -8.41 0.23
C ASN A 73 -6.25 -7.11 1.02
N LEU A 74 -5.04 -6.58 1.24
CA LEU A 74 -4.89 -5.32 1.94
C LEU A 74 -5.38 -4.14 1.11
N HIS A 75 -5.06 -4.10 -0.19
CA HIS A 75 -5.56 -3.04 -1.07
C HIS A 75 -7.09 -2.99 -1.02
N ASP A 76 -7.74 -4.13 -1.13
CA ASP A 76 -9.20 -4.21 -1.11
C ASP A 76 -9.76 -3.72 0.22
N LEU A 77 -9.14 -4.13 1.33
CA LEU A 77 -9.58 -3.76 2.67
C LEU A 77 -9.46 -2.24 2.90
N ILE A 78 -8.33 -1.65 2.53
CA ILE A 78 -8.12 -0.21 2.69
C ILE A 78 -9.07 0.58 1.77
N SER A 79 -9.30 0.09 0.54
CA SER A 79 -10.24 0.73 -0.39
C SER A 79 -11.68 0.72 0.14
N GLU A 80 -12.08 -0.32 0.86
CA GLU A 80 -13.39 -0.36 1.50
C GLU A 80 -13.51 0.70 2.58
N LYS A 81 -12.46 0.88 3.38
CA LYS A 81 -12.46 1.85 4.47
C LYS A 81 -12.31 3.29 3.99
N VAL A 82 -11.52 3.50 2.94
CA VAL A 82 -11.26 4.82 2.35
C VAL A 82 -11.43 4.69 0.83
N PRO A 83 -12.64 4.91 0.30
CA PRO A 83 -12.92 4.68 -1.12
C PRO A 83 -12.09 5.48 -2.10
N SER A 84 -11.48 6.59 -1.68
CA SER A 84 -10.60 7.39 -2.53
C SER A 84 -9.20 6.79 -2.69
N THR A 85 -8.91 5.65 -2.04
CA THR A 85 -7.61 4.98 -2.15
C THR A 85 -7.33 4.57 -3.58
N TYR A 86 -6.13 4.89 -4.07
CA TYR A 86 -5.67 4.44 -5.38
C TYR A 86 -4.84 3.18 -5.21
N CYS A 87 -5.25 2.12 -5.89
CA CYS A 87 -4.59 0.82 -5.84
C CYS A 87 -4.14 0.42 -7.22
N THR A 88 -2.90 -0.06 -7.34
CA THR A 88 -2.37 -0.50 -8.62
C THR A 88 -1.40 -1.67 -8.43
N PHE A 89 -1.34 -2.54 -9.45
CA PHE A 89 -0.40 -3.64 -9.54
C PHE A 89 0.29 -3.57 -10.89
N ASP A 90 1.59 -3.88 -10.92
CA ASP A 90 2.32 -4.08 -12.16
C ASP A 90 2.79 -5.53 -12.26
N ALA A 91 3.44 -5.89 -13.37
CA ALA A 91 3.89 -7.25 -13.63
C ALA A 91 5.27 -7.56 -13.04
N TYR A 92 5.84 -6.63 -12.27
CA TYR A 92 7.22 -6.74 -11.80
C TYR A 92 7.33 -7.33 -10.39
N GLY A 93 8.55 -7.70 -10.01
CA GLY A 93 8.87 -8.16 -8.66
C GLY A 93 9.18 -6.99 -7.73
N HIS A 94 9.70 -7.33 -6.53
CA HIS A 94 9.82 -6.39 -5.42
C HIS A 94 10.74 -5.19 -5.70
N HIS A 95 11.91 -5.45 -6.28
CA HIS A 95 12.92 -4.41 -6.51
C HIS A 95 13.02 -3.95 -7.97
N GLU A 96 12.07 -4.33 -8.79
CA GLU A 96 12.08 -4.00 -10.20
C GLU A 96 11.31 -2.71 -10.48
N ALA A 97 11.66 -2.02 -11.58
CA ALA A 97 10.95 -0.85 -12.08
C ALA A 97 10.74 0.26 -11.05
N LEU A 98 11.66 0.42 -10.09
CA LEU A 98 11.51 1.40 -9.01
C LEU A 98 11.36 2.83 -9.54
N LYS A 99 12.18 3.20 -10.54
CA LYS A 99 12.12 4.54 -11.12
C LYS A 99 10.75 4.83 -11.71
N GLU A 100 10.22 3.89 -12.48
CA GLU A 100 8.92 4.02 -13.12
C GLU A 100 7.80 4.07 -12.08
N ARG A 101 7.89 3.25 -11.03
CA ARG A 101 6.90 3.21 -9.96
C ARG A 101 6.82 4.54 -9.22
N TYR A 102 7.97 5.12 -8.88
CA TYR A 102 8.00 6.44 -8.24
C TYR A 102 7.50 7.53 -9.17
N HIS A 103 7.81 7.44 -10.45
CA HIS A 103 7.35 8.40 -11.45
C HIS A 103 5.82 8.40 -11.55
N TYR A 104 5.22 7.23 -11.62
CA TYR A 104 3.75 7.10 -11.65
C TYR A 104 3.11 7.65 -10.38
N PHE A 105 3.70 7.38 -9.24
CA PHE A 105 3.21 7.92 -7.98
C PHE A 105 3.27 9.46 -7.99
N CYS A 106 4.37 10.03 -8.42
CA CYS A 106 4.52 11.48 -8.46
C CYS A 106 3.52 12.14 -9.41
N ASP A 107 3.27 11.53 -10.57
CA ASP A 107 2.27 12.03 -11.51
C ASP A 107 0.87 11.99 -10.90
N TRP A 108 0.53 10.88 -10.24
CA TRP A 108 -0.76 10.74 -9.56
C TRP A 108 -0.91 11.80 -8.45
N LEU A 109 0.12 11.97 -7.64
CA LEU A 109 0.08 12.92 -6.53
C LEU A 109 -0.08 14.35 -7.04
N ARG A 110 0.64 14.72 -8.10
CA ARG A 110 0.53 16.04 -8.71
C ARG A 110 -0.92 16.32 -9.15
N ASP A 111 -1.52 15.35 -9.82
CA ASP A 111 -2.89 15.52 -10.33
C ASP A 111 -3.90 15.62 -9.18
N GLU A 112 -3.77 14.77 -8.16
CA GLU A 112 -4.64 14.81 -6.99
C GLU A 112 -4.46 16.11 -6.18
N TRP A 113 -3.24 16.59 -6.08
CA TRP A 113 -2.96 17.84 -5.35
C TRP A 113 -3.62 19.05 -6.01
N LYS A 114 -3.68 19.08 -7.35
CA LYS A 114 -4.31 20.18 -8.08
C LYS A 114 -5.82 20.23 -7.87
N LEU A 115 -6.44 19.12 -7.53
CA LEU A 115 -7.87 19.06 -7.29
C LEU A 115 -8.26 19.55 -5.89
N LYS A 116 -7.29 19.81 -5.06
CA LYS A 116 -7.50 20.31 -3.70
C LYS A 116 -7.14 21.77 -3.59
#